data_ce56d9e2bf0043971aeb10b9eddf65f3
#
_entry.id   ce56d9e2bf0043971aeb10b9eddf65f3
#
_cell.length_a   1.000
_cell.length_b   1.000
_cell.length_c   1.000
_cell.angle_alpha   90.00
_cell.angle_beta   90.00
_cell.angle_gamma   90.00
#
_symmetry.space_group_name_H-M   'P 1'
#
loop_
_entity.id
_entity.type
_entity.pdbx_description
1 polymer ?
#
loop_
_entity_poly.entity_id
_entity_poly.type
_entity_poly.pdbx_seq_one_letter_code
_entity_poly.pdbx_strand_id
1 'polypeptide(L)'
;MTTVPSQTSGVLRDRALRLMLSERGEAVVLVTEGDTSMVPHLRGGDAVLAAPLAAPPRRGDLLLYRQQDYWVVHRCLGWAAAPDGRNGLRTRGDGRNVLDPHLVVEDVRARVVALRRGGVWRSLQGPAACVYARFMAWHDLFWSAAGVVARRAGLGRAVAAIDLGLLRLSVPVAFPLLHRRIARPAAFLPDSTV
;
A
#
# COMPACT_ATOMS: atom_id res chain seq x y z
N MET A 1 21.51 -2.68 -25.35
CA MET A 1 22.22 -1.99 -24.24
C MET A 1 21.29 -1.95 -23.04
N THR A 2 21.41 -2.89 -22.12
CA THR A 2 20.56 -3.02 -20.94
C THR A 2 21.22 -2.20 -19.82
N THR A 3 20.68 -1.01 -19.53
CA THR A 3 21.14 -0.22 -18.38
C THR A 3 20.69 -0.92 -17.11
N VAL A 4 21.62 -1.55 -16.40
CA VAL A 4 21.43 -2.07 -15.04
C VAL A 4 21.21 -0.85 -14.14
N PRO A 5 20.06 -0.72 -13.44
CA PRO A 5 19.88 0.36 -12.47
C PRO A 5 20.92 0.19 -11.37
N SER A 6 21.72 1.22 -11.11
CA SER A 6 22.79 1.19 -10.15
C SER A 6 22.26 0.88 -8.74
N GLN A 7 22.75 -0.16 -8.11
CA GLN A 7 22.43 -0.55 -6.71
C GLN A 7 22.62 0.62 -5.72
N THR A 8 23.49 1.55 -6.02
CA THR A 8 23.76 2.77 -5.25
C THR A 8 22.51 3.66 -5.07
N SER A 9 21.64 3.74 -6.08
CA SER A 9 20.42 4.56 -6.02
C SER A 9 19.41 4.03 -5.01
N GLY A 10 19.28 2.71 -4.86
CA GLY A 10 18.35 2.09 -3.91
C GLY A 10 18.75 2.32 -2.45
N VAL A 11 20.05 2.21 -2.14
CA VAL A 11 20.58 2.40 -0.79
C VAL A 11 20.44 3.85 -0.32
N LEU A 12 20.70 4.82 -1.21
CA LEU A 12 20.54 6.25 -0.90
C LEU A 12 19.06 6.61 -0.62
N ARG A 13 18.14 6.06 -1.39
CA ARG A 13 16.70 6.27 -1.17
C ARG A 13 16.21 5.67 0.15
N ASP A 14 16.69 4.48 0.52
CA ASP A 14 16.39 3.84 1.81
C ASP A 14 16.87 4.70 2.97
N ARG A 15 18.12 5.19 2.90
CA ARG A 15 18.69 6.05 3.93
C ARG A 15 17.94 7.36 4.07
N ALA A 16 17.58 8.02 2.96
CA ALA A 16 16.81 9.25 2.97
C ALA A 16 15.41 9.06 3.60
N LEU A 17 14.71 7.98 3.24
CA LEU A 17 13.41 7.69 3.83
C LEU A 17 13.51 7.43 5.33
N ARG A 18 14.51 6.66 5.79
CA ARG A 18 14.73 6.41 7.23
C ARG A 18 15.02 7.69 7.99
N LEU A 19 15.86 8.57 7.43
CA LEU A 19 16.15 9.88 8.03
C LEU A 19 14.89 10.73 8.14
N MET A 20 14.08 10.82 7.08
CA MET A 20 12.82 11.57 7.13
C MET A 20 11.88 11.02 8.21
N LEU A 21 11.73 9.71 8.31
CA LEU A 21 10.88 9.07 9.31
C LEU A 21 11.41 9.26 10.73
N SER A 22 12.73 9.21 10.93
CA SER A 22 13.35 9.40 12.27
C SER A 22 13.38 10.84 12.73
N GLU A 23 13.63 11.80 11.83
CA GLU A 23 13.79 13.21 12.20
C GLU A 23 12.47 13.97 12.22
N ARG A 24 11.54 13.64 11.30
CA ARG A 24 10.28 14.36 11.12
C ARG A 24 9.06 13.58 11.57
N GLY A 25 9.21 12.30 11.90
CA GLY A 25 8.09 11.42 12.25
C GLY A 25 7.17 11.08 11.06
N GLU A 26 7.40 11.66 9.87
CA GLU A 26 6.57 11.44 8.68
C GLU A 26 7.41 11.60 7.41
N ALA A 27 7.04 10.89 6.36
CA ALA A 27 7.64 11.01 5.03
C ALA A 27 6.57 11.02 3.94
N VAL A 28 6.77 11.83 2.91
CA VAL A 28 5.93 11.80 1.70
C VAL A 28 6.60 10.94 0.65
N VAL A 29 5.88 9.95 0.14
CA VAL A 29 6.32 9.03 -0.91
C VAL A 29 5.41 9.20 -2.12
N LEU A 30 6.00 9.40 -3.29
CA LEU A 30 5.27 9.47 -4.55
C LEU A 30 5.04 8.06 -5.10
N VAL A 31 3.81 7.80 -5.53
CA VAL A 31 3.46 6.57 -6.26
C VAL A 31 3.95 6.72 -7.70
N THR A 32 4.79 5.79 -8.11
CA THR A 32 5.41 5.80 -9.45
C THR A 32 4.36 5.73 -10.55
N GLU A 33 4.52 6.53 -11.59
CA GLU A 33 3.70 6.42 -12.79
C GLU A 33 3.80 5.00 -13.38
N GLY A 34 2.64 4.46 -13.76
CA GLY A 34 2.55 3.09 -14.27
C GLY A 34 2.46 1.99 -13.22
N ASP A 35 2.64 2.29 -11.91
CA ASP A 35 2.36 1.31 -10.87
C ASP A 35 0.86 1.05 -10.76
N THR A 36 0.48 -0.19 -11.00
CA THR A 36 -0.91 -0.67 -10.94
C THR A 36 -1.17 -1.60 -9.76
N SER A 37 -0.16 -1.87 -8.93
CA SER A 37 -0.24 -2.86 -7.87
C SER A 37 -1.33 -2.55 -6.84
N MET A 38 -1.60 -1.28 -6.60
CA MET A 38 -2.59 -0.79 -5.63
C MET A 38 -3.83 -0.15 -6.28
N VAL A 39 -3.97 -0.23 -7.60
CA VAL A 39 -5.18 0.26 -8.29
C VAL A 39 -6.39 -0.57 -7.83
N PRO A 40 -7.52 0.10 -7.53
CA PRO A 40 -7.84 1.51 -7.77
C PRO A 40 -7.56 2.45 -6.59
N HIS A 41 -7.06 1.97 -5.45
CA HIS A 41 -6.85 2.78 -4.25
C HIS A 41 -5.70 3.77 -4.39
N LEU A 42 -4.54 3.31 -4.84
CA LEU A 42 -3.40 4.17 -5.19
C LEU A 42 -3.18 4.09 -6.70
N ARG A 43 -2.78 5.20 -7.29
CA ARG A 43 -2.51 5.33 -8.72
C ARG A 43 -1.22 6.10 -8.92
N GLY A 44 -0.59 5.93 -10.06
CA GLY A 44 0.52 6.75 -10.46
C GLY A 44 0.21 8.25 -10.31
N GLY A 45 1.14 9.03 -9.80
CA GLY A 45 0.98 10.44 -9.48
C GLY A 45 0.33 10.76 -8.14
N ASP A 46 -0.23 9.79 -7.42
CA ASP A 46 -0.64 9.98 -6.03
C ASP A 46 0.59 10.19 -5.14
N ALA A 47 0.41 10.90 -4.02
CA ALA A 47 1.40 10.96 -2.95
C ALA A 47 0.82 10.37 -1.67
N VAL A 48 1.59 9.57 -0.97
CA VAL A 48 1.20 9.00 0.32
C VAL A 48 2.04 9.60 1.44
N LEU A 49 1.40 9.86 2.58
CA LEU A 49 2.08 10.22 3.81
C LEU A 49 2.29 8.96 4.63
N ALA A 50 3.54 8.62 4.88
CA ALA A 50 3.96 7.48 5.68
C ALA A 50 4.44 7.94 7.04
N ALA A 51 4.00 7.27 8.10
CA ALA A 51 4.43 7.51 9.49
C ALA A 51 4.97 6.21 10.11
N PRO A 52 5.93 6.28 11.04
CA PRO A 52 6.43 5.11 11.76
C PRO A 52 5.29 4.33 12.43
N LEU A 53 5.52 3.04 12.65
CA LEU A 53 4.56 2.19 13.36
C LEU A 53 4.52 2.55 14.85
N ALA A 54 3.52 3.33 15.27
CA ALA A 54 3.26 3.57 16.69
C ALA A 54 2.60 2.37 17.41
N ALA A 55 2.09 1.42 16.64
CA ALA A 55 1.45 0.19 17.15
C ALA A 55 1.57 -0.91 16.08
N PRO A 56 1.45 -2.19 16.47
CA PRO A 56 1.51 -3.30 15.52
C PRO A 56 0.56 -3.13 14.33
N PRO A 57 0.95 -3.60 13.14
CA PRO A 57 0.11 -3.54 11.95
C PRO A 57 -1.23 -4.23 12.17
N ARG A 58 -2.30 -3.62 11.65
CA ARG A 58 -3.66 -4.13 11.73
C ARG A 58 -4.15 -4.51 10.34
N ARG A 59 -5.09 -5.43 10.28
CA ARG A 59 -5.79 -5.76 9.03
C ARG A 59 -6.39 -4.50 8.41
N GLY A 60 -6.09 -4.27 7.14
CA GLY A 60 -6.51 -3.11 6.38
C GLY A 60 -5.46 -2.00 6.29
N ASP A 61 -4.47 -1.97 7.17
CA ASP A 61 -3.39 -0.97 7.08
C ASP A 61 -2.67 -1.05 5.73
N LEU A 62 -2.32 0.10 5.18
CA LEU A 62 -1.40 0.20 4.06
C LEU A 62 0.02 0.33 4.62
N LEU A 63 0.86 -0.64 4.33
CA LEU A 63 2.20 -0.76 4.86
C LEU A 63 3.24 -0.42 3.80
N LEU A 64 4.21 0.41 4.17
CA LEU A 64 5.38 0.72 3.37
C LEU A 64 6.53 -0.18 3.83
N TYR A 65 7.05 -0.98 2.92
CA TYR A 65 8.18 -1.88 3.17
C TYR A 65 9.03 -2.05 1.92
N ARG A 66 10.21 -2.64 2.08
CA ARG A 66 11.09 -2.92 0.96
C ARG A 66 10.88 -4.36 0.49
N GLN A 67 10.66 -4.54 -0.79
CA GLN A 67 10.62 -5.82 -1.46
C GLN A 67 11.71 -5.85 -2.52
N GLN A 68 12.75 -6.65 -2.31
CA GLN A 68 13.97 -6.61 -3.13
C GLN A 68 14.55 -5.18 -3.17
N ASP A 69 14.60 -4.55 -4.34
CA ASP A 69 15.16 -3.21 -4.53
C ASP A 69 14.10 -2.10 -4.63
N TYR A 70 12.83 -2.42 -4.40
CA TYR A 70 11.72 -1.48 -4.55
C TYR A 70 11.03 -1.20 -3.22
N TRP A 71 10.57 0.03 -3.05
CA TRP A 71 9.61 0.38 -2.03
C TRP A 71 8.21 0.04 -2.52
N VAL A 72 7.48 -0.70 -1.71
CA VAL A 72 6.10 -1.12 -1.98
C VAL A 72 5.17 -0.61 -0.91
N VAL A 73 3.98 -0.21 -1.33
CA VAL A 73 2.86 0.05 -0.43
C VAL A 73 1.79 -0.97 -0.74
N HIS A 74 1.56 -1.92 0.16
CA HIS A 74 0.50 -2.92 0.01
C HIS A 74 -0.36 -3.03 1.26
N ARG A 75 -1.52 -3.67 1.12
CA ARG A 75 -2.49 -3.82 2.20
C ARG A 75 -2.16 -5.00 3.10
N CYS A 76 -2.17 -4.77 4.41
CA CYS A 76 -2.08 -5.82 5.42
C CYS A 76 -3.40 -6.61 5.46
N LEU A 77 -3.33 -7.91 5.19
CA LEU A 77 -4.46 -8.83 5.26
C LEU A 77 -4.55 -9.54 6.61
N GLY A 78 -3.53 -9.45 7.43
CA GLY A 78 -3.45 -10.02 8.77
C GLY A 78 -2.11 -10.66 9.07
N TRP A 79 -2.03 -11.20 10.27
CA TRP A 79 -0.85 -11.91 10.77
C TRP A 79 -0.78 -13.33 10.19
N ALA A 80 0.44 -13.81 9.95
CA ALA A 80 0.74 -15.18 9.61
C ALA A 80 2.14 -15.52 10.12
N ALA A 81 2.36 -16.77 10.49
CA ALA A 81 3.71 -17.22 10.78
C ALA A 81 4.55 -17.20 9.49
N ALA A 82 5.74 -16.64 9.56
CA ALA A 82 6.72 -16.78 8.51
C ALA A 82 7.31 -18.21 8.51
N PRO A 83 7.87 -18.69 7.39
CA PRO A 83 8.44 -20.04 7.32
C PRO A 83 9.54 -20.33 8.35
N ASP A 84 10.23 -19.28 8.81
CA ASP A 84 11.27 -19.33 9.83
C ASP A 84 10.76 -19.16 11.27
N GLY A 85 9.42 -19.19 11.46
CA GLY A 85 8.76 -19.08 12.77
C GLY A 85 8.66 -17.66 13.31
N ARG A 86 9.18 -16.63 12.61
CA ARG A 86 9.03 -15.24 13.03
C ARG A 86 7.59 -14.73 12.82
N ASN A 87 7.26 -13.65 13.52
CA ASN A 87 5.99 -12.95 13.31
C ASN A 87 5.96 -12.35 11.89
N GLY A 88 5.09 -12.89 11.06
CA GLY A 88 4.92 -12.48 9.69
C GLY A 88 3.57 -11.82 9.43
N LEU A 89 3.50 -11.15 8.31
CA LEU A 89 2.31 -10.50 7.80
C LEU A 89 1.98 -11.04 6.42
N ARG A 90 0.69 -11.19 6.15
CA ARG A 90 0.18 -11.35 4.79
C ARG A 90 -0.12 -9.99 4.23
N THR A 91 0.44 -9.68 3.08
CA THR A 91 0.18 -8.44 2.34
C THR A 91 -0.21 -8.76 0.91
N ARG A 92 -0.91 -7.81 0.29
CA ARG A 92 -1.29 -7.87 -1.12
C ARG A 92 -1.51 -6.47 -1.68
N GLY A 93 -1.12 -6.25 -2.92
CA GLY A 93 -1.58 -5.09 -3.67
C GLY A 93 -3.04 -5.24 -4.09
N ASP A 94 -3.86 -4.21 -3.91
CA ASP A 94 -5.30 -4.24 -4.20
C ASP A 94 -5.60 -4.57 -5.68
N GLY A 95 -4.68 -4.21 -6.58
CA GLY A 95 -4.77 -4.54 -8.01
C GLY A 95 -4.15 -5.89 -8.39
N ARG A 96 -3.68 -6.68 -7.43
CA ARG A 96 -3.01 -7.96 -7.68
C ARG A 96 -3.86 -9.14 -7.21
N ASN A 97 -3.72 -10.28 -7.88
CA ASN A 97 -4.44 -11.52 -7.54
C ASN A 97 -3.58 -12.52 -6.74
N VAL A 98 -2.38 -12.11 -6.36
CA VAL A 98 -1.41 -12.97 -5.69
C VAL A 98 -0.97 -12.30 -4.41
N LEU A 99 -0.88 -13.08 -3.33
CA LEU A 99 -0.29 -12.64 -2.08
C LEU A 99 1.19 -12.36 -2.27
N ASP A 100 1.69 -11.36 -1.56
CA ASP A 100 3.13 -11.12 -1.51
C ASP A 100 3.85 -12.27 -0.79
N PRO A 101 5.16 -12.43 -1.01
CA PRO A 101 5.98 -13.25 -0.14
C PRO A 101 5.81 -12.85 1.32
N HIS A 102 6.06 -13.78 2.24
CA HIS A 102 5.95 -13.48 3.67
C HIS A 102 6.80 -12.25 4.03
N LEU A 103 6.13 -11.26 4.62
CA LEU A 103 6.76 -10.06 5.14
C LEU A 103 6.92 -10.22 6.65
N VAL A 104 8.14 -10.09 7.17
CA VAL A 104 8.34 -10.01 8.61
C VAL A 104 8.08 -8.58 9.09
N VAL A 105 7.56 -8.44 10.31
CA VAL A 105 7.11 -7.12 10.80
C VAL A 105 8.25 -6.12 10.92
N GLU A 106 9.46 -6.59 11.16
CA GLU A 106 10.69 -5.81 11.28
C GLU A 106 11.09 -5.14 9.96
N ASP A 107 10.63 -5.66 8.83
CA ASP A 107 10.89 -5.08 7.50
C ASP A 107 9.90 -3.98 7.15
N VAL A 108 8.82 -3.84 7.91
CA VAL A 108 7.88 -2.73 7.72
C VAL A 108 8.51 -1.44 8.21
N ARG A 109 8.57 -0.45 7.34
CA ARG A 109 9.18 0.86 7.65
C ARG A 109 8.18 1.88 8.16
N ALA A 110 6.97 1.85 7.61
CA ALA A 110 5.94 2.82 7.97
C ALA A 110 4.55 2.32 7.65
N ARG A 111 3.55 2.99 8.23
CA ARG A 111 2.15 2.91 7.87
C ARG A 111 1.78 4.14 7.06
N VAL A 112 1.03 3.96 5.98
CA VAL A 112 0.46 5.08 5.24
C VAL A 112 -0.75 5.62 6.01
N VAL A 113 -0.69 6.90 6.35
CA VAL A 113 -1.70 7.57 7.19
C VAL A 113 -2.57 8.56 6.42
N ALA A 114 -2.09 9.01 5.26
CA ALA A 114 -2.87 9.87 4.37
C ALA A 114 -2.46 9.68 2.90
N LEU A 115 -3.35 10.11 2.01
CA LEU A 115 -3.19 10.06 0.56
C LEU A 115 -3.51 11.43 -0.03
N ARG A 116 -2.68 11.90 -0.96
CA ARG A 116 -2.96 13.06 -1.82
C ARG A 116 -3.30 12.60 -3.23
N ARG A 117 -4.44 13.06 -3.72
CA ARG A 117 -4.89 12.89 -5.10
C ARG A 117 -5.50 14.18 -5.62
N GLY A 118 -5.10 14.62 -6.81
CA GLY A 118 -5.58 15.88 -7.38
C GLY A 118 -5.37 17.08 -6.45
N GLY A 119 -4.24 17.16 -5.75
CA GLY A 119 -3.91 18.23 -4.81
C GLY A 119 -4.58 18.14 -3.43
N VAL A 120 -5.54 17.22 -3.24
CA VAL A 120 -6.32 17.11 -2.00
C VAL A 120 -5.78 15.98 -1.11
N TRP A 121 -5.38 16.30 0.11
CA TRP A 121 -5.02 15.33 1.14
C TRP A 121 -6.26 14.74 1.81
N ARG A 122 -6.25 13.42 2.01
CA ARG A 122 -7.29 12.66 2.70
C ARG A 122 -6.68 11.74 3.74
N SER A 123 -7.19 11.79 4.97
CA SER A 123 -6.78 10.87 6.02
C SER A 123 -7.23 9.44 5.70
N LEU A 124 -6.34 8.49 5.92
CA LEU A 124 -6.65 7.05 5.93
C LEU A 124 -6.90 6.55 7.36
N GLN A 125 -6.93 7.46 8.32
CA GLN A 125 -7.23 7.21 9.73
C GLN A 125 -8.63 7.71 10.07
N GLY A 126 -9.15 7.23 11.19
CA GLY A 126 -10.50 7.55 11.63
C GLY A 126 -11.46 6.37 11.48
N PRO A 127 -12.61 6.40 12.18
CA PRO A 127 -13.50 5.24 12.29
C PRO A 127 -13.97 4.72 10.93
N ALA A 128 -14.49 5.59 10.08
CA ALA A 128 -15.00 5.21 8.77
C ALA A 128 -13.91 4.67 7.84
N ALA A 129 -12.72 5.31 7.85
CA ALA A 129 -11.58 4.86 7.07
C ALA A 129 -11.09 3.48 7.55
N CYS A 130 -11.06 3.25 8.87
CA CYS A 130 -10.67 1.96 9.44
C CYS A 130 -11.67 0.84 9.10
N VAL A 131 -12.98 1.13 9.14
CA VAL A 131 -14.01 0.16 8.73
C VAL A 131 -13.84 -0.19 7.25
N TYR A 132 -13.67 0.81 6.41
CA TYR A 132 -13.44 0.62 4.98
C TYR A 132 -12.16 -0.18 4.69
N ALA A 133 -11.06 0.14 5.37
CA ALA A 133 -9.80 -0.57 5.23
C ALA A 133 -9.92 -2.06 5.61
N ARG A 134 -10.66 -2.36 6.69
CA ARG A 134 -10.95 -3.75 7.09
C ARG A 134 -11.84 -4.47 6.08
N PHE A 135 -12.89 -3.80 5.60
CA PHE A 135 -13.74 -4.35 4.55
C PHE A 135 -12.91 -4.71 3.32
N MET A 136 -12.03 -3.83 2.87
CA MET A 136 -11.16 -4.09 1.73
C MET A 136 -10.22 -5.27 1.96
N ALA A 137 -9.65 -5.40 3.16
CA ALA A 137 -8.79 -6.54 3.46
C ALA A 137 -9.56 -7.87 3.51
N TRP A 138 -10.83 -7.88 3.97
CA TRP A 138 -11.70 -9.06 3.90
C TRP A 138 -12.10 -9.40 2.46
N HIS A 139 -12.44 -8.39 1.68
CA HIS A 139 -12.71 -8.53 0.26
C HIS A 139 -11.51 -9.18 -0.46
N ASP A 140 -10.30 -8.67 -0.19
CA ASP A 140 -9.08 -9.19 -0.77
C ASP A 140 -8.79 -10.65 -0.38
N LEU A 141 -9.05 -11.03 0.88
CA LEU A 141 -8.92 -12.43 1.33
C LEU A 141 -9.92 -13.34 0.63
N PHE A 142 -11.17 -12.89 0.53
CA PHE A 142 -12.23 -13.65 -0.15
C PHE A 142 -11.87 -13.92 -1.61
N TRP A 143 -11.50 -12.87 -2.37
CA TRP A 143 -11.16 -13.00 -3.78
C TRP A 143 -9.83 -13.74 -4.01
N SER A 144 -8.90 -13.67 -3.07
CA SER A 144 -7.70 -14.50 -3.12
C SER A 144 -8.03 -15.98 -3.00
N ALA A 145 -8.92 -16.35 -2.07
CA ALA A 145 -9.38 -17.72 -1.91
C ALA A 145 -10.20 -18.20 -3.12
N ALA A 146 -11.15 -17.37 -3.59
CA ALA A 146 -11.94 -17.65 -4.80
C ALA A 146 -11.04 -17.81 -6.03
N GLY A 147 -10.00 -17.00 -6.17
CA GLY A 147 -9.02 -17.10 -7.25
C GLY A 147 -8.22 -18.39 -7.23
N VAL A 148 -7.92 -18.97 -6.07
CA VAL A 148 -7.27 -20.29 -5.97
C VAL A 148 -8.19 -21.38 -6.51
N VAL A 149 -9.47 -21.39 -6.10
CA VAL A 149 -10.47 -22.36 -6.58
C VAL A 149 -10.70 -22.19 -8.07
N ALA A 150 -10.90 -20.95 -8.52
CA ALA A 150 -11.17 -20.64 -9.92
C ALA A 150 -10.01 -21.03 -10.87
N ARG A 151 -8.76 -20.87 -10.42
CA ARG A 151 -7.59 -21.33 -11.21
C ARG A 151 -7.61 -22.83 -11.41
N ARG A 152 -7.97 -23.61 -10.39
CA ARG A 152 -8.10 -25.07 -10.50
C ARG A 152 -9.21 -25.48 -11.48
N ALA A 153 -10.25 -24.63 -11.59
CA ALA A 153 -11.37 -24.84 -12.52
C ALA A 153 -11.16 -24.19 -13.91
N GLY A 154 -10.00 -23.61 -14.19
CA GLY A 154 -9.73 -22.89 -15.44
C GLY A 154 -10.39 -21.51 -15.58
N LEU A 155 -11.05 -21.01 -14.54
CA LEU A 155 -11.84 -19.76 -14.54
C LEU A 155 -11.09 -18.56 -13.92
N GLY A 156 -9.81 -18.71 -13.63
CA GLY A 156 -9.03 -17.70 -12.87
C GLY A 156 -9.04 -16.29 -13.47
N ARG A 157 -9.00 -16.18 -14.82
CA ARG A 157 -9.04 -14.86 -15.50
C ARG A 157 -10.41 -14.17 -15.37
N ALA A 158 -11.50 -14.92 -15.44
CA ALA A 158 -12.85 -14.39 -15.31
C ALA A 158 -13.08 -13.86 -13.89
N VAL A 159 -12.70 -14.61 -12.87
CA VAL A 159 -12.81 -14.19 -11.45
C VAL A 159 -11.98 -12.95 -11.18
N ALA A 160 -10.75 -12.89 -11.69
CA ALA A 160 -9.90 -11.71 -11.55
C ALA A 160 -10.49 -10.47 -12.22
N ALA A 161 -11.10 -10.61 -13.39
CA ALA A 161 -11.74 -9.51 -14.11
C ALA A 161 -12.97 -8.98 -13.36
N ILE A 162 -13.77 -9.84 -12.76
CA ILE A 162 -14.93 -9.48 -11.95
C ILE A 162 -14.49 -8.72 -10.69
N ASP A 163 -13.50 -9.23 -9.95
CA ASP A 163 -12.95 -8.60 -8.76
C ASP A 163 -12.47 -7.18 -9.06
N LEU A 164 -11.61 -7.03 -10.05
CA LEU A 164 -11.08 -5.73 -10.44
C LEU A 164 -12.16 -4.79 -10.97
N GLY A 165 -13.17 -5.30 -11.67
CA GLY A 165 -14.32 -4.54 -12.15
C GLY A 165 -15.13 -3.95 -11.00
N LEU A 166 -15.46 -4.75 -9.99
CA LEU A 166 -16.18 -4.31 -8.79
C LEU A 166 -15.40 -3.25 -8.02
N LEU A 167 -14.09 -3.42 -7.84
CA LEU A 167 -13.24 -2.43 -7.18
C LEU A 167 -13.18 -1.11 -7.95
N ARG A 168 -13.01 -1.16 -9.28
CA ARG A 168 -12.96 0.04 -10.13
C ARG A 168 -14.23 0.86 -10.08
N LEU A 169 -15.38 0.22 -9.87
CA LEU A 169 -16.66 0.91 -9.77
C LEU A 169 -16.92 1.46 -8.36
N SER A 170 -16.60 0.68 -7.32
CA SER A 170 -16.94 1.04 -5.94
C SER A 170 -15.98 2.04 -5.30
N VAL A 171 -14.67 1.91 -5.53
CA VAL A 171 -13.66 2.74 -4.86
C VAL A 171 -13.76 4.23 -5.22
N PRO A 172 -13.94 4.66 -6.46
CA PRO A 172 -14.08 6.08 -6.79
C PRO A 172 -15.23 6.77 -6.05
N VAL A 173 -16.28 6.05 -5.73
CA VAL A 173 -17.45 6.57 -5.02
C VAL A 173 -17.23 6.50 -3.51
N ALA A 174 -16.88 5.34 -2.98
CA ALA A 174 -16.75 5.12 -1.54
C ALA A 174 -15.57 5.89 -0.93
N PHE A 175 -14.43 5.93 -1.61
CA PHE A 175 -13.20 6.51 -1.08
C PHE A 175 -13.35 7.99 -0.69
N PRO A 176 -13.88 8.91 -1.52
CA PRO A 176 -14.06 10.31 -1.14
C PRO A 176 -15.03 10.52 0.01
N LEU A 177 -16.03 9.65 0.16
CA LEU A 177 -17.06 9.76 1.19
C LEU A 177 -16.55 9.32 2.57
N LEU A 178 -15.68 8.30 2.58
CA LEU A 178 -15.20 7.66 3.81
C LEU A 178 -13.90 8.26 4.35
N HIS A 179 -13.17 9.02 3.52
CA HIS A 179 -11.88 9.58 3.90
C HIS A 179 -11.97 11.10 4.04
N ARG A 180 -11.87 11.56 5.29
CA ARG A 180 -11.93 12.99 5.62
C ARG A 180 -10.78 13.75 4.95
N ARG A 181 -11.09 14.92 4.37
CA ARG A 181 -10.08 15.86 3.91
C ARG A 181 -9.29 16.39 5.11
N ILE A 182 -8.00 16.55 4.95
CA ILE A 182 -7.10 17.12 5.94
C ILE A 182 -6.28 18.25 5.32
N ALA A 183 -5.77 19.13 6.17
CA ALA A 183 -4.80 20.14 5.75
C ALA A 183 -3.52 19.47 5.22
N ARG A 184 -2.71 20.24 4.49
CA ARG A 184 -1.42 19.77 3.97
C ARG A 184 -0.53 19.35 5.14
N PRO A 185 0.04 18.12 5.13
CA PRO A 185 0.95 17.68 6.18
C PRO A 185 2.22 18.54 6.25
N ALA A 186 2.73 18.72 7.46
CA ALA A 186 3.96 19.51 7.68
C ALA A 186 5.20 18.93 6.98
N ALA A 187 5.22 17.59 6.78
CA ALA A 187 6.29 16.91 6.06
C ALA A 187 6.37 17.25 4.56
N PHE A 188 5.36 17.93 4.04
CA PHE A 188 5.36 18.36 2.64
C PHE A 188 6.06 19.70 2.51
N LEU A 189 7.34 19.71 2.19
CA LEU A 189 8.05 20.94 1.81
C LEU A 189 7.44 21.52 0.52
N PRO A 190 7.34 22.86 0.40
CA PRO A 190 6.97 23.46 -0.88
C PRO A 190 7.93 22.97 -1.95
N ASP A 191 7.39 22.75 -3.13
CA ASP A 191 8.19 22.39 -4.30
C ASP A 191 9.37 23.37 -4.39
N SER A 192 10.56 22.87 -4.11
CA SER A 192 11.74 23.51 -4.63
C SER A 192 11.62 23.35 -6.15
N THR A 193 11.04 24.34 -6.80
CA THR A 193 11.18 24.57 -8.22
C THR A 193 12.67 24.65 -8.51
N VAL A 194 13.22 23.56 -9.01
CA VAL A 194 14.47 23.52 -9.75
C VAL A 194 14.15 23.10 -11.17
#